data_5017865b42a424bf2783235a9cf7c762
#
_entry.id   5017865b42a424bf2783235a9cf7c762
#
_cell.length_a   1.000
_cell.length_b   1.000
_cell.length_c   1.000
_cell.angle_alpha   90.00
_cell.angle_beta   90.00
_cell.angle_gamma   90.00
#
_symmetry.space_group_name_H-M   'P 1'
#
loop_
_entity.id
_entity.type
_entity.pdbx_description
1 polymer ?
#
loop_
_entity_poly.entity_id
_entity_poly.type
_entity_poly.pdbx_seq_one_letter_code
_entity_poly.pdbx_strand_id
1 'polypeptide(L)'
;MKYQQGTIGRVFMAKIEHGEDLLAELKSLAVKENIRAGIMFILGAVGSASLVTGPRDCSVPPEPVWRRFTDGREILGTGTVFWDETEPVLHIHSTVGKGDLSLTGCLREQTETYLVVEAVILEISGIDASRALDPVLGVKALML
;
A
#
# COMPACT_ATOMS: atom_id res chain seq x y z
N MET A 1 -10.59 -13.30 -16.66
CA MET A 1 -10.27 -11.92 -16.25
C MET A 1 -11.56 -11.18 -15.95
N LYS A 2 -11.64 -10.45 -14.84
CA LYS A 2 -12.75 -9.52 -14.53
C LYS A 2 -12.21 -8.10 -14.60
N TYR A 3 -13.00 -7.14 -15.04
CA TYR A 3 -12.63 -5.74 -15.11
C TYR A 3 -13.84 -4.83 -15.04
N GLN A 4 -13.61 -3.59 -14.64
CA GLN A 4 -14.57 -2.49 -14.72
C GLN A 4 -13.88 -1.28 -15.37
N GLN A 5 -14.64 -0.42 -16.02
CA GLN A 5 -14.15 0.83 -16.60
C GLN A 5 -14.53 1.99 -15.68
N GLY A 6 -13.55 2.83 -15.37
CA GLY A 6 -13.75 4.06 -14.60
C GLY A 6 -13.00 5.23 -15.22
N THR A 7 -12.99 6.34 -14.50
CA THR A 7 -12.26 7.57 -14.86
C THR A 7 -11.42 8.05 -13.67
N ILE A 8 -10.40 8.86 -13.94
CA ILE A 8 -9.66 9.55 -12.86
C ILE A 8 -10.57 10.65 -12.31
N GLY A 9 -10.75 10.62 -10.99
CA GLY A 9 -11.47 11.63 -10.22
C GLY A 9 -10.53 12.71 -9.68
N ARG A 10 -10.55 12.91 -8.35
CA ARG A 10 -9.66 13.87 -7.67
C ARG A 10 -8.23 13.35 -7.61
N VAL A 11 -7.29 14.29 -7.58
CA VAL A 11 -5.87 14.00 -7.37
C VAL A 11 -5.44 14.61 -6.03
N PHE A 12 -4.76 13.84 -5.21
CA PHE A 12 -4.22 14.29 -3.93
C PHE A 12 -2.70 14.21 -3.96
N MET A 13 -2.05 15.28 -3.54
CA MET A 13 -0.63 15.31 -3.17
C MET A 13 -0.55 15.30 -1.66
N ALA A 14 0.09 14.30 -1.08
CA ALA A 14 0.32 14.19 0.34
C ALA A 14 1.82 14.20 0.63
N LYS A 15 2.22 14.89 1.70
CA LYS A 15 3.55 14.87 2.26
C LYS A 15 3.43 14.27 3.66
N ILE A 16 4.12 13.19 3.90
CA ILE A 16 4.20 12.52 5.19
C ILE A 16 5.53 12.96 5.84
N GLU A 17 5.43 13.50 7.05
CA GLU A 17 6.55 14.11 7.75
C GLU A 17 7.41 13.07 8.47
N HIS A 18 8.61 13.49 8.85
CA HIS A 18 9.54 12.67 9.64
C HIS A 18 8.90 12.13 10.93
N GLY A 19 9.02 10.83 11.15
CA GLY A 19 8.50 10.13 12.34
C GLY A 19 7.03 9.71 12.26
N GLU A 20 6.29 10.17 11.23
CA GLU A 20 4.90 9.73 11.02
C GLU A 20 4.85 8.31 10.42
N ASP A 21 3.76 7.60 10.71
CA ASP A 21 3.50 6.28 10.11
C ASP A 21 2.85 6.45 8.74
N LEU A 22 3.62 6.15 7.69
CA LEU A 22 3.17 6.25 6.29
C LEU A 22 1.81 5.58 6.04
N LEU A 23 1.63 4.36 6.54
CA LEU A 23 0.39 3.61 6.26
C LEU A 23 -0.80 4.19 7.04
N ALA A 24 -0.58 4.63 8.28
CA ALA A 24 -1.61 5.25 9.08
C ALA A 24 -2.06 6.59 8.49
N GLU A 25 -1.13 7.43 8.03
CA GLU A 25 -1.44 8.73 7.43
C GLU A 25 -2.19 8.58 6.10
N LEU A 26 -1.77 7.65 5.22
CA LEU A 26 -2.47 7.38 3.97
C LEU A 26 -3.89 6.83 4.21
N LYS A 27 -4.06 5.99 5.24
CA LYS A 27 -5.36 5.47 5.63
C LYS A 27 -6.26 6.58 6.20
N SER A 28 -5.72 7.44 7.05
CA SER A 28 -6.40 8.60 7.61
C SER A 28 -6.87 9.56 6.51
N LEU A 29 -6.03 9.85 5.52
CA LEU A 29 -6.39 10.66 4.36
C LEU A 29 -7.55 10.02 3.57
N ALA A 30 -7.48 8.70 3.33
CA ALA A 30 -8.54 8.00 2.60
C ALA A 30 -9.89 8.05 3.32
N VAL A 31 -9.88 7.97 4.66
CA VAL A 31 -11.08 8.16 5.49
C VAL A 31 -11.58 9.60 5.41
N LYS A 32 -10.71 10.57 5.69
CA LYS A 32 -11.05 12.00 5.74
C LYS A 32 -11.66 12.50 4.42
N GLU A 33 -11.09 12.10 3.31
CA GLU A 33 -11.50 12.52 1.98
C GLU A 33 -12.53 11.56 1.33
N ASN A 34 -12.90 10.48 2.03
CA ASN A 34 -13.79 9.42 1.53
C ASN A 34 -13.33 8.87 0.18
N ILE A 35 -12.02 8.58 0.04
CA ILE A 35 -11.47 7.98 -1.17
C ILE A 35 -11.83 6.50 -1.19
N ARG A 36 -12.82 6.12 -1.99
CA ARG A 36 -13.36 4.75 -2.03
C ARG A 36 -12.55 3.81 -2.90
N ALA A 37 -11.97 4.32 -3.96
CA ALA A 37 -11.13 3.59 -4.89
C ALA A 37 -10.01 4.50 -5.39
N GLY A 38 -8.79 4.01 -5.47
CA GLY A 38 -7.66 4.80 -5.96
C GLY A 38 -6.41 3.98 -6.19
N ILE A 39 -5.52 4.56 -6.99
CA ILE A 39 -4.13 4.14 -7.15
C ILE A 39 -3.23 5.19 -6.53
N MET A 40 -2.13 4.77 -5.94
CA MET A 40 -1.14 5.67 -5.35
C MET A 40 0.28 5.35 -5.79
N PHE A 41 1.08 6.40 -5.86
CA PHE A 41 2.53 6.35 -6.07
C PHE A 41 3.20 7.02 -4.88
N ILE A 42 4.26 6.40 -4.36
CA ILE A 42 5.01 6.91 -3.21
C ILE A 42 6.48 6.92 -3.52
N LEU A 43 7.16 7.96 -3.04
CA LEU A 43 8.61 8.11 -3.09
C LEU A 43 9.12 8.86 -1.86
N GLY A 44 10.36 8.63 -1.48
CA GLY A 44 10.99 9.28 -0.34
C GLY A 44 11.87 8.33 0.45
N ALA A 45 11.90 8.48 1.78
CA ALA A 45 12.71 7.64 2.65
C ALA A 45 11.93 7.17 3.90
N VAL A 46 12.23 5.97 4.37
CA VAL A 46 11.64 5.34 5.56
C VAL A 46 12.73 4.90 6.53
N GLY A 47 12.50 5.12 7.83
CA GLY A 47 13.42 4.75 8.91
C GLY A 47 13.28 3.27 9.28
N SER A 48 12.05 2.78 9.25
CA SER A 48 11.73 1.39 9.54
C SER A 48 10.53 0.91 8.73
N ALA A 49 10.49 -0.37 8.41
CA ALA A 49 9.32 -1.00 7.78
C ALA A 49 9.30 -2.51 7.96
N SER A 50 8.10 -3.07 7.81
CA SER A 50 7.84 -4.51 7.67
C SER A 50 7.32 -4.80 6.27
N LEU A 51 7.95 -5.75 5.56
CA LEU A 51 7.54 -6.18 4.23
C LEU A 51 7.29 -7.69 4.19
N VAL A 52 6.31 -8.07 3.40
CA VAL A 52 6.19 -9.45 2.89
C VAL A 52 6.85 -9.49 1.52
N THR A 53 8.01 -10.12 1.43
CA THR A 53 8.84 -10.16 0.22
C THR A 53 8.52 -11.32 -0.73
N GLY A 54 7.43 -12.00 -0.49
CA GLY A 54 6.88 -13.10 -1.28
C GLY A 54 6.36 -14.21 -0.39
N PRO A 55 5.76 -15.26 -0.97
CA PRO A 55 5.46 -16.50 -0.27
C PRO A 55 6.72 -17.37 -0.16
N ARG A 56 6.73 -18.30 0.81
CA ARG A 56 7.79 -19.30 0.94
C ARG A 56 7.84 -20.24 -0.28
N ASP A 57 6.66 -20.60 -0.76
CA ASP A 57 6.43 -21.42 -1.95
C ASP A 57 5.12 -21.00 -2.61
N CYS A 58 4.70 -21.71 -3.66
CA CYS A 58 3.45 -21.44 -4.38
C CYS A 58 2.22 -22.13 -3.76
N SER A 59 2.21 -22.40 -2.46
CA SER A 59 1.03 -22.95 -1.77
C SER A 59 -0.12 -21.96 -1.69
N VAL A 60 -1.34 -22.46 -1.53
CA VAL A 60 -2.56 -21.69 -1.33
C VAL A 60 -3.29 -22.27 -0.11
N PRO A 61 -3.49 -21.48 0.95
CA PRO A 61 -3.06 -20.09 1.15
C PRO A 61 -1.53 -19.94 1.26
N PRO A 62 -0.97 -18.77 0.87
CA PRO A 62 0.47 -18.55 0.88
C PRO A 62 1.02 -18.38 2.30
N GLU A 63 2.20 -18.94 2.56
CA GLU A 63 2.97 -18.66 3.77
C GLU A 63 3.90 -17.46 3.52
N PRO A 64 3.71 -16.30 4.21
CA PRO A 64 4.45 -15.08 3.91
C PRO A 64 5.89 -15.13 4.43
N VAL A 65 6.84 -14.64 3.61
CA VAL A 65 8.22 -14.41 4.03
C VAL A 65 8.36 -12.96 4.47
N TRP A 66 8.53 -12.75 5.75
CA TRP A 66 8.67 -11.44 6.36
C TRP A 66 10.11 -10.94 6.35
N ARG A 67 10.27 -9.63 6.11
CA ARG A 67 11.51 -8.88 6.29
C ARG A 67 11.22 -7.60 7.02
N ARG A 68 12.06 -7.26 7.99
CA ARG A 68 11.99 -6.03 8.79
C ARG A 68 13.35 -5.35 8.80
N PHE A 69 13.33 -4.02 8.86
CA PHE A 69 14.53 -3.23 9.05
C PHE A 69 14.22 -1.98 9.89
N THR A 70 15.28 -1.40 10.49
CA THR A 70 15.23 -0.20 11.34
C THR A 70 16.38 0.76 10.99
N ASP A 71 16.86 0.71 9.76
CA ASP A 71 17.89 1.59 9.21
C ASP A 71 17.31 2.38 8.04
N GLY A 72 17.63 3.69 7.95
CA GLY A 72 17.07 4.55 6.91
C GLY A 72 17.30 4.03 5.49
N ARG A 73 16.24 3.99 4.68
CA ARG A 73 16.24 3.48 3.30
C ARG A 73 15.39 4.35 2.40
N GLU A 74 15.78 4.45 1.14
CA GLU A 74 14.94 5.00 0.09
C GLU A 74 13.74 4.08 -0.14
N ILE A 75 12.58 4.67 -0.49
CA ILE A 75 11.38 3.94 -0.86
C ILE A 75 10.83 4.45 -2.18
N LEU A 76 10.46 3.52 -3.05
CA LEU A 76 9.65 3.75 -4.22
C LEU A 76 8.55 2.70 -4.26
N GLY A 77 7.29 3.11 -4.41
CA GLY A 77 6.19 2.16 -4.38
C GLY A 77 4.97 2.59 -5.17
N THR A 78 4.13 1.61 -5.40
CA THR A 78 2.79 1.78 -5.96
C THR A 78 1.80 0.95 -5.17
N GLY A 79 0.57 1.43 -5.09
CA GLY A 79 -0.46 0.73 -4.36
C GLY A 79 -1.86 1.11 -4.77
N THR A 80 -2.81 0.46 -4.15
CA THR A 80 -4.23 0.73 -4.32
C THR A 80 -4.89 0.93 -2.97
N VAL A 81 -5.91 1.77 -2.94
CA VAL A 81 -6.87 1.88 -1.85
C VAL A 81 -8.23 1.44 -2.36
N PHE A 82 -8.83 0.48 -1.66
CA PHE A 82 -10.24 0.10 -1.77
C PHE A 82 -10.75 -0.18 -0.37
N TRP A 83 -12.03 0.01 -0.15
CA TRP A 83 -12.59 -0.24 1.16
C TRP A 83 -13.04 -1.71 1.29
N ASP A 84 -12.90 -2.27 2.48
CA ASP A 84 -13.76 -3.36 2.89
C ASP A 84 -15.11 -2.78 3.39
N GLU A 85 -15.89 -3.54 4.14
CA GLU A 85 -17.17 -3.06 4.62
C GLU A 85 -17.06 -1.83 5.53
N THR A 86 -15.95 -1.67 6.23
CA THR A 86 -15.80 -0.72 7.35
C THR A 86 -14.73 0.35 7.15
N GLU A 87 -13.63 0.00 6.48
CA GLU A 87 -12.44 0.86 6.45
C GLU A 87 -11.65 0.75 5.13
N PRO A 88 -10.83 1.77 4.80
CA PRO A 88 -9.92 1.67 3.65
C PRO A 88 -8.84 0.62 3.90
N VAL A 89 -8.64 -0.24 2.91
CA VAL A 89 -7.58 -1.26 2.86
C VAL A 89 -6.55 -0.82 1.84
N LEU A 90 -5.35 -0.53 2.32
CA LEU A 90 -4.21 -0.21 1.47
C LEU A 90 -3.52 -1.50 1.04
N HIS A 91 -3.16 -1.60 -0.24
CA HIS A 91 -2.34 -2.66 -0.77
C HIS A 91 -1.18 -2.05 -1.55
N ILE A 92 -0.01 -1.97 -0.93
CA ILE A 92 1.15 -1.24 -1.44
C ILE A 92 2.31 -2.21 -1.62
N HIS A 93 2.82 -2.29 -2.83
CA HIS A 93 4.11 -2.90 -3.12
C HIS A 93 5.16 -1.82 -3.27
N SER A 94 6.30 -2.03 -2.63
CA SER A 94 7.41 -1.08 -2.67
C SER A 94 8.75 -1.79 -2.81
N THR A 95 9.71 -1.06 -3.36
CA THR A 95 11.13 -1.37 -3.24
C THR A 95 11.73 -0.41 -2.22
N VAL A 96 12.43 -0.95 -1.23
CA VAL A 96 13.21 -0.19 -0.26
C VAL A 96 14.69 -0.52 -0.44
N GLY A 97 15.52 0.51 -0.54
CA GLY A 97 16.93 0.35 -0.89
C GLY A 97 17.90 1.17 -0.04
N LYS A 98 19.13 0.64 0.13
CA LYS A 98 20.25 1.33 0.78
C LYS A 98 21.56 0.80 0.20
N GLY A 99 22.36 1.68 -0.39
CA GLY A 99 23.57 1.28 -1.10
C GLY A 99 23.23 0.29 -2.22
N ASP A 100 23.91 -0.84 -2.22
CA ASP A 100 23.71 -1.90 -3.23
C ASP A 100 22.61 -2.92 -2.87
N LEU A 101 21.92 -2.71 -1.73
CA LEU A 101 20.89 -3.62 -1.23
C LEU A 101 19.51 -3.07 -1.54
N SER A 102 18.61 -3.93 -2.03
CA SER A 102 17.20 -3.62 -2.16
C SER A 102 16.32 -4.80 -1.75
N LEU A 103 15.14 -4.48 -1.23
CA LEU A 103 14.08 -5.43 -0.93
C LEU A 103 12.81 -4.95 -1.61
N THR A 104 12.15 -5.85 -2.31
CA THR A 104 10.83 -5.58 -2.89
C THR A 104 9.78 -6.45 -2.22
N GLY A 105 8.65 -5.86 -1.86
CA GLY A 105 7.57 -6.58 -1.21
C GLY A 105 6.36 -5.73 -0.90
N CYS A 106 5.38 -6.37 -0.28
CA CYS A 106 4.18 -5.71 0.18
C CYS A 106 4.43 -5.06 1.54
N LEU A 107 4.22 -3.75 1.66
CA LEU A 107 4.29 -3.04 2.94
C LEU A 107 3.21 -3.57 3.89
N ARG A 108 3.62 -3.81 5.13
CA ARG A 108 2.77 -4.31 6.21
C ARG A 108 3.13 -3.62 7.50
N GLU A 109 2.20 -3.61 8.43
CA GLU A 109 2.40 -3.05 9.77
C GLU A 109 2.89 -1.58 9.73
N GLN A 110 3.51 -1.12 10.79
CA GLN A 110 4.03 0.24 10.90
C GLN A 110 5.19 0.47 9.93
N THR A 111 5.18 1.63 9.26
CA THR A 111 6.22 2.09 8.35
C THR A 111 6.57 3.53 8.70
N GLU A 112 7.66 3.74 9.44
CA GLU A 112 8.08 5.05 9.93
C GLU A 112 8.76 5.85 8.80
N THR A 113 8.25 7.03 8.54
CA THR A 113 8.84 7.96 7.58
C THR A 113 10.17 8.53 8.11
N TYR A 114 11.22 8.47 7.28
CA TYR A 114 12.48 9.18 7.52
C TYR A 114 12.59 10.38 6.60
N LEU A 115 12.82 11.56 7.16
CA LEU A 115 12.80 12.86 6.48
C LEU A 115 11.44 13.18 5.86
N VAL A 116 11.11 12.56 4.72
CA VAL A 116 9.86 12.80 4.01
C VAL A 116 9.50 11.62 3.12
N VAL A 117 8.19 11.37 3.01
CA VAL A 117 7.60 10.57 1.93
C VAL A 117 6.55 11.42 1.23
N GLU A 118 6.61 11.44 -0.09
CA GLU A 118 5.60 12.06 -0.94
C GLU A 118 4.68 10.98 -1.52
N ALA A 119 3.38 11.24 -1.52
CA ALA A 119 2.39 10.34 -2.10
C ALA A 119 1.48 11.08 -3.07
N VAL A 120 1.33 10.56 -4.27
CA VAL A 120 0.30 10.99 -5.23
C VAL A 120 -0.80 9.96 -5.24
N ILE A 121 -2.04 10.37 -4.98
CA ILE A 121 -3.20 9.48 -5.03
C ILE A 121 -4.12 9.94 -6.13
N LEU A 122 -4.40 9.05 -7.07
CA LEU A 122 -5.38 9.23 -8.14
C LEU A 122 -6.65 8.49 -7.74
N GLU A 123 -7.71 9.23 -7.40
CA GLU A 123 -9.02 8.64 -7.13
C GLU A 123 -9.61 8.07 -8.42
N ILE A 124 -10.21 6.89 -8.32
CA ILE A 124 -10.91 6.23 -9.43
C ILE A 124 -12.41 6.36 -9.18
N SER A 125 -13.11 6.95 -10.15
CA SER A 125 -14.56 7.15 -10.13
C SER A 125 -15.26 6.22 -11.13
N GLY A 126 -16.53 5.88 -10.85
CA GLY A 126 -17.37 5.12 -11.77
C GLY A 126 -17.11 3.60 -11.75
N ILE A 127 -16.45 3.09 -10.72
CA ILE A 127 -16.29 1.65 -10.48
C ILE A 127 -16.94 1.26 -9.15
N ASP A 128 -17.40 0.01 -9.07
CA ASP A 128 -17.87 -0.61 -7.83
C ASP A 128 -16.90 -1.74 -7.47
N ALA A 129 -15.93 -1.41 -6.64
CA ALA A 129 -14.84 -2.32 -6.26
C ALA A 129 -14.58 -2.24 -4.75
N SER A 130 -14.30 -3.39 -4.14
CA SER A 130 -14.06 -3.51 -2.70
C SER A 130 -12.93 -4.50 -2.40
N ARG A 131 -12.54 -4.58 -1.13
CA ARG A 131 -11.64 -5.63 -0.60
C ARG A 131 -12.44 -6.59 0.26
N ALA A 132 -12.34 -7.88 -0.03
CA ALA A 132 -12.92 -8.93 0.80
C ALA A 132 -11.97 -10.12 0.95
N LEU A 133 -12.11 -10.85 2.05
CA LEU A 133 -11.36 -12.10 2.23
C LEU A 133 -11.81 -13.13 1.19
N ASP A 134 -10.89 -13.56 0.34
CA ASP A 134 -11.10 -14.71 -0.51
C ASP A 134 -10.79 -15.97 0.33
N PRO A 135 -11.79 -16.83 0.60
CA PRO A 135 -11.59 -17.98 1.49
C PRO A 135 -10.71 -19.08 0.87
N VAL A 136 -10.56 -19.10 -0.45
CA VAL A 136 -9.68 -20.05 -1.16
C VAL A 136 -8.24 -19.54 -1.12
N LEU A 137 -8.03 -18.28 -1.46
CA LEU A 137 -6.70 -17.68 -1.52
C LEU A 137 -6.16 -17.31 -0.13
N GLY A 138 -7.03 -17.13 0.88
CA GLY A 138 -6.65 -16.73 2.24
C GLY A 138 -6.12 -15.29 2.35
N VAL A 139 -6.43 -14.43 1.37
CA VAL A 139 -6.00 -13.02 1.33
C VAL A 139 -7.17 -12.10 1.05
N LYS A 140 -7.09 -10.83 1.50
CA LYS A 140 -8.05 -9.80 1.10
C LYS A 140 -7.84 -9.43 -0.37
N ALA A 141 -8.63 -10.05 -1.25
CA ALA A 141 -8.57 -9.85 -2.69
C ALA A 141 -9.39 -8.62 -3.13
N LEU A 142 -9.09 -8.11 -4.33
CA LEU A 142 -9.93 -7.12 -5.00
C LEU A 142 -11.18 -7.83 -5.57
N MET A 143 -12.34 -7.32 -5.20
CA MET A 143 -13.65 -7.73 -5.71
C MET A 143 -14.14 -6.69 -6.71
N LEU A 144 -14.61 -7.17 -7.87
CA LEU A 144 -15.15 -6.35 -8.97
C LEU A 144 -16.55 -6.85 -9.33
#